data_40da60d3acb9750dd62581417a5c4d68
#
_entry.id   40da60d3acb9750dd62581417a5c4d68
#
_cell.length_a   1.000
_cell.length_b   1.000
_cell.length_c   1.000
_cell.angle_alpha   90.00
_cell.angle_beta   90.00
_cell.angle_gamma   90.00
#
_symmetry.space_group_name_H-M   'P 1'
#
loop_
_entity.id
_entity.type
_entity.pdbx_description
1 polymer ?
#
loop_
_entity_poly.entity_id
_entity_poly.type
_entity_poly.pdbx_seq_one_letter_code
_entity_poly.pdbx_strand_id
1 'polypeptide(L)'
;MKTNKVIFAVFAMVLLLLPLSAQSSKKAKQAQPKDVKEAEAEEEKTFSVAEFAQSLSDTVSTAGINEALKLFDTVPEENKKEYAVRYMHASLLLSAGRASEAKPIAAALLSENKKDKDVLFLNALISKDLGERNKKSEYLQELIKLDPYNPEANAELGNEQMTAKGYKKAKEYFLKSMRGDPNYITGLFGYGQVCYYLGEFKESKTAFERILTLNPREDIAWSYLAKLSAEKEEYPNAIKYVLKAIEYNPNYYNYWIDYGDYLRYSSKYEEAARAFSRAIEITPDYFLAYVYRASMYEILEKNDEALADYKSVVKLNSQYQYAYESIGILSWLGGKWADCREAMQKAYAVDTDNISYQLMISACYQKEGNKIKNKEFLTKMMKNLDRQSPEYAILRLYFDGLGEADVLRKIRQIENANTKGKLLYYMAVFYELNGGDEAAKTLYLEIQSMNSPMFFEYRLAKQALAKSNITLM
;
A
#
# COMPACT_ATOMS: atom_id res chain seq x y z
N MET A 1 -15.99 3.99 3.96
CA MET A 1 -16.64 2.67 3.77
C MET A 1 -16.46 1.65 4.93
N LYS A 2 -15.65 1.94 5.97
CA LYS A 2 -15.48 1.03 7.14
C LYS A 2 -16.64 1.06 8.15
N THR A 3 -17.42 2.11 8.17
CA THR A 3 -18.52 2.33 9.13
C THR A 3 -19.76 1.47 8.89
N ASN A 4 -20.10 1.13 7.65
CA ASN A 4 -21.34 0.42 7.35
C ASN A 4 -21.35 -1.07 7.79
N LYS A 5 -20.19 -1.74 7.88
CA LYS A 5 -20.14 -3.17 8.26
C LYS A 5 -20.32 -3.39 9.78
N VAL A 6 -19.87 -2.43 10.61
CA VAL A 6 -20.08 -2.48 12.07
C VAL A 6 -21.56 -2.22 12.42
N ILE A 7 -22.22 -1.36 11.64
CA ILE A 7 -23.64 -1.03 11.81
C ILE A 7 -24.54 -2.26 11.63
N PHE A 8 -24.27 -3.09 10.61
CA PHE A 8 -25.08 -4.29 10.34
C PHE A 8 -24.92 -5.36 11.43
N ALA A 9 -23.71 -5.52 11.99
CA ALA A 9 -23.47 -6.48 13.07
C ALA A 9 -24.16 -6.05 14.38
N VAL A 10 -24.11 -4.76 14.73
CA VAL A 10 -24.75 -4.23 15.94
C VAL A 10 -26.28 -4.26 15.82
N PHE A 11 -26.86 -3.97 14.64
CA PHE A 11 -28.30 -4.03 14.43
C PHE A 11 -28.85 -5.48 14.31
N ALA A 12 -28.09 -6.42 13.73
CA ALA A 12 -28.48 -7.82 13.72
C ALA A 12 -28.55 -8.42 15.14
N MET A 13 -27.68 -7.97 16.06
CA MET A 13 -27.72 -8.36 17.47
C MET A 13 -28.95 -7.79 18.19
N VAL A 14 -29.35 -6.56 17.94
CA VAL A 14 -30.53 -5.95 18.59
C VAL A 14 -31.82 -6.68 18.21
N LEU A 15 -31.95 -7.21 17.00
CA LEU A 15 -33.10 -8.02 16.56
C LEU A 15 -33.13 -9.43 17.18
N LEU A 16 -31.96 -9.97 17.60
CA LEU A 16 -31.86 -11.28 18.26
C LEU A 16 -32.11 -11.23 19.77
N LEU A 17 -32.04 -10.07 20.41
CA LEU A 17 -32.26 -9.88 21.85
C LEU A 17 -33.75 -9.74 22.24
N LEU A 18 -34.68 -9.76 21.28
CA LEU A 18 -36.10 -9.81 21.60
C LEU A 18 -36.47 -11.22 22.08
N PRO A 19 -37.06 -11.37 23.29
CA PRO A 19 -37.45 -12.68 23.79
C PRO A 19 -38.44 -13.36 22.84
N LEU A 20 -38.25 -14.64 22.56
CA LEU A 20 -39.06 -15.48 21.68
C LEU A 20 -40.58 -15.45 21.99
N SER A 21 -41.00 -14.87 23.11
CA SER A 21 -42.39 -14.67 23.47
C SER A 21 -43.15 -13.61 22.63
N ALA A 22 -42.43 -12.76 21.89
CA ALA A 22 -43.07 -11.73 21.05
C ALA A 22 -43.42 -12.21 19.61
N GLN A 23 -42.99 -13.42 19.21
CA GLN A 23 -43.22 -13.95 17.86
C GLN A 23 -44.47 -14.81 17.72
N SER A 24 -45.25 -15.04 18.74
CA SER A 24 -46.36 -16.01 18.74
C SER A 24 -47.78 -15.40 18.93
N SER A 25 -48.08 -14.28 18.30
CA SER A 25 -49.49 -13.80 18.29
C SER A 25 -49.97 -13.35 16.90
N LYS A 26 -49.98 -14.27 15.95
CA LYS A 26 -50.83 -14.17 14.75
C LYS A 26 -51.51 -15.50 14.47
N LYS A 27 -52.59 -15.76 15.19
CA LYS A 27 -53.67 -16.61 14.69
C LYS A 27 -55.01 -15.95 14.96
N ALA A 28 -55.57 -15.49 13.86
CA ALA A 28 -56.84 -14.82 13.80
C ALA A 28 -58.00 -15.71 14.29
N LYS A 29 -58.94 -15.17 15.01
CA LYS A 29 -60.33 -15.66 15.06
C LYS A 29 -61.21 -14.57 14.43
N GLN A 30 -61.84 -14.95 13.30
CA GLN A 30 -62.96 -14.23 12.76
C GLN A 30 -64.15 -14.34 13.73
N ALA A 31 -64.77 -13.20 14.03
CA ALA A 31 -66.16 -13.12 14.52
C ALA A 31 -66.77 -11.81 14.02
N GLN A 32 -68.04 -11.93 13.54
CA GLN A 32 -68.82 -10.91 12.87
C GLN A 32 -69.30 -9.78 13.79
N PRO A 33 -69.85 -8.69 13.22
CA PRO A 33 -70.01 -7.41 13.87
C PRO A 33 -71.32 -7.29 14.64
N LYS A 34 -71.30 -6.54 15.73
CA LYS A 34 -72.48 -5.86 16.31
C LYS A 34 -72.09 -4.45 16.74
N ASP A 35 -72.91 -3.55 16.26
CA ASP A 35 -72.90 -2.11 16.55
C ASP A 35 -72.83 -1.81 18.06
N VAL A 36 -71.91 -0.95 18.45
CA VAL A 36 -72.07 -0.01 19.55
C VAL A 36 -71.17 1.23 19.28
N LYS A 37 -71.80 2.38 19.46
CA LYS A 37 -71.31 3.75 19.26
C LYS A 37 -70.00 4.05 19.98
N GLU A 38 -69.28 4.93 19.29
CA GLU A 38 -68.20 5.86 19.71
C GLU A 38 -68.04 6.07 21.21
N ALA A 39 -66.90 5.69 21.69
CA ALA A 39 -66.06 6.46 22.61
C ALA A 39 -64.63 6.31 22.06
N GLU A 40 -64.15 7.36 21.37
CA GLU A 40 -62.72 7.50 21.05
C GLU A 40 -61.97 7.67 22.41
N ALA A 41 -61.59 6.53 22.99
CA ALA A 41 -60.46 6.52 23.90
C ALA A 41 -59.21 6.56 22.99
N GLU A 42 -58.48 7.67 22.96
CA GLU A 42 -57.10 7.69 22.55
C GLU A 42 -56.38 6.57 23.32
N GLU A 43 -56.14 5.40 22.69
CA GLU A 43 -55.18 4.46 23.18
C GLU A 43 -53.85 5.21 23.21
N GLU A 44 -53.40 5.63 24.40
CA GLU A 44 -52.02 6.04 24.63
C GLU A 44 -51.15 4.94 24.07
N LYS A 45 -50.55 5.17 22.90
CA LYS A 45 -49.57 4.23 22.31
C LYS A 45 -48.46 4.05 23.31
N THR A 46 -48.52 2.97 24.08
CA THR A 46 -47.45 2.60 25.02
C THR A 46 -46.18 2.42 24.18
N PHE A 47 -45.08 3.07 24.59
CA PHE A 47 -43.77 2.99 23.92
C PHE A 47 -43.33 1.54 23.83
N SER A 48 -42.98 1.10 22.59
CA SER A 48 -42.48 -0.24 22.33
C SER A 48 -40.99 -0.18 21.92
N VAL A 49 -40.12 -0.78 22.73
CA VAL A 49 -38.68 -0.90 22.43
C VAL A 49 -38.44 -1.58 21.09
N ALA A 50 -39.26 -2.57 20.73
CA ALA A 50 -39.13 -3.29 19.46
C ALA A 50 -39.47 -2.41 18.24
N GLU A 51 -40.58 -1.65 18.32
CA GLU A 51 -40.96 -0.69 17.26
C GLU A 51 -39.94 0.44 17.15
N PHE A 52 -39.41 0.91 18.27
CA PHE A 52 -38.34 1.92 18.30
C PHE A 52 -37.04 1.38 17.65
N ALA A 53 -36.62 0.15 17.96
CA ALA A 53 -35.46 -0.47 17.33
C ALA A 53 -35.64 -0.62 15.82
N GLN A 54 -36.84 -0.98 15.34
CA GLN A 54 -37.16 -1.06 13.93
C GLN A 54 -37.07 0.34 13.27
N SER A 55 -37.67 1.36 13.91
CA SER A 55 -37.64 2.73 13.42
C SER A 55 -36.19 3.27 13.32
N LEU A 56 -35.32 2.96 14.30
CA LEU A 56 -33.91 3.30 14.23
C LEU A 56 -33.24 2.64 13.03
N SER A 57 -33.48 1.33 12.81
CA SER A 57 -32.90 0.59 11.68
C SER A 57 -33.32 1.18 10.33
N ASP A 58 -34.62 1.46 10.17
CA ASP A 58 -35.19 2.04 8.95
C ASP A 58 -34.62 3.44 8.69
N THR A 59 -34.52 4.26 9.75
CA THR A 59 -33.96 5.61 9.63
C THR A 59 -32.46 5.60 9.31
N VAL A 60 -31.69 4.70 9.92
CA VAL A 60 -30.26 4.54 9.57
C VAL A 60 -30.12 4.19 8.09
N SER A 61 -30.98 3.31 7.58
CA SER A 61 -30.92 2.81 6.19
C SER A 61 -31.32 3.88 5.17
N THR A 62 -32.30 4.73 5.49
CA THR A 62 -32.90 5.71 4.57
C THR A 62 -32.33 7.12 4.70
N ALA A 63 -32.06 7.58 5.92
CA ALA A 63 -31.67 8.94 6.23
C ALA A 63 -30.29 9.05 6.93
N GLY A 64 -29.73 7.94 7.35
CA GLY A 64 -28.40 7.87 7.97
C GLY A 64 -28.41 7.98 9.50
N ILE A 65 -27.22 7.74 10.08
CA ILE A 65 -27.02 7.59 11.54
C ILE A 65 -27.40 8.87 12.31
N ASN A 66 -27.05 10.04 11.79
CA ASN A 66 -27.32 11.31 12.49
C ASN A 66 -28.80 11.62 12.62
N GLU A 67 -29.62 11.24 11.63
CA GLU A 67 -31.07 11.38 11.70
C GLU A 67 -31.66 10.34 12.68
N ALA A 68 -31.16 9.12 12.68
CA ALA A 68 -31.55 8.09 13.64
C ALA A 68 -31.25 8.50 15.10
N LEU A 69 -30.15 9.20 15.35
CA LEU A 69 -29.84 9.74 16.68
C LEU A 69 -30.90 10.72 17.20
N LYS A 70 -31.54 11.51 16.33
CA LYS A 70 -32.58 12.43 16.73
C LYS A 70 -33.84 11.72 17.24
N LEU A 71 -34.09 10.47 16.86
CA LEU A 71 -35.23 9.71 17.35
C LEU A 71 -35.19 9.48 18.86
N PHE A 72 -33.99 9.52 19.49
CA PHE A 72 -33.87 9.41 20.95
C PHE A 72 -34.49 10.62 21.69
N ASP A 73 -34.63 11.77 21.02
CA ASP A 73 -35.29 12.93 21.58
C ASP A 73 -36.82 12.72 21.69
N THR A 74 -37.37 11.82 20.86
CA THR A 74 -38.83 11.50 20.86
C THR A 74 -39.19 10.39 21.85
N VAL A 75 -38.20 9.72 22.46
CA VAL A 75 -38.43 8.67 23.46
C VAL A 75 -38.98 9.29 24.75
N PRO A 76 -40.08 8.77 25.33
CA PRO A 76 -40.58 9.27 26.63
C PRO A 76 -39.51 9.19 27.71
N GLU A 77 -39.48 10.17 28.62
CA GLU A 77 -38.42 10.30 29.63
C GLU A 77 -38.29 9.09 30.57
N GLU A 78 -39.39 8.38 30.81
CA GLU A 78 -39.40 7.13 31.58
C GLU A 78 -38.68 6.00 30.83
N ASN A 79 -38.89 5.92 29.50
CA ASN A 79 -38.32 4.87 28.66
C ASN A 79 -36.87 5.15 28.28
N LYS A 80 -36.39 6.40 28.33
CA LYS A 80 -34.96 6.73 28.16
C LYS A 80 -34.05 6.01 29.16
N LYS A 81 -34.56 5.62 30.32
CA LYS A 81 -33.84 4.90 31.37
C LYS A 81 -33.77 3.39 31.12
N GLU A 82 -34.55 2.86 30.20
CA GLU A 82 -34.55 1.44 29.89
C GLU A 82 -33.17 0.97 29.39
N TYR A 83 -32.75 -0.19 29.88
CA TYR A 83 -31.46 -0.75 29.56
C TYR A 83 -31.24 -0.88 28.05
N ALA A 84 -32.20 -1.45 27.32
CA ALA A 84 -32.15 -1.62 25.89
C ALA A 84 -32.08 -0.30 25.11
N VAL A 85 -32.83 0.73 25.52
CA VAL A 85 -32.77 2.06 24.89
C VAL A 85 -31.41 2.70 25.07
N ARG A 86 -30.85 2.66 26.28
CA ARG A 86 -29.48 3.16 26.53
C ARG A 86 -28.40 2.40 25.76
N TYR A 87 -28.55 1.07 25.65
CA TYR A 87 -27.62 0.27 24.87
C TYR A 87 -27.66 0.66 23.39
N MET A 88 -28.85 0.78 22.79
CA MET A 88 -29.02 1.25 21.41
C MET A 88 -28.46 2.67 21.22
N HIS A 89 -28.68 3.57 22.18
CA HIS A 89 -28.18 4.94 22.12
C HIS A 89 -26.63 4.95 22.11
N ALA A 90 -25.99 4.26 23.05
CA ALA A 90 -24.54 4.17 23.13
C ALA A 90 -23.93 3.53 21.88
N SER A 91 -24.56 2.47 21.36
CA SER A 91 -24.13 1.78 20.14
C SER A 91 -24.24 2.69 18.90
N LEU A 92 -25.32 3.47 18.79
CA LEU A 92 -25.51 4.38 17.68
C LEU A 92 -24.57 5.59 17.75
N LEU A 93 -24.32 6.14 18.95
CA LEU A 93 -23.31 7.19 19.20
C LEU A 93 -21.90 6.71 18.79
N LEU A 94 -21.53 5.48 19.16
CA LEU A 94 -20.26 4.90 18.73
C LEU A 94 -20.18 4.80 17.20
N SER A 95 -21.24 4.32 16.56
CA SER A 95 -21.33 4.21 15.09
C SER A 95 -21.26 5.57 14.38
N ALA A 96 -21.72 6.63 15.05
CA ALA A 96 -21.60 8.02 14.58
C ALA A 96 -20.21 8.65 14.81
N GLY A 97 -19.25 7.92 15.39
CA GLY A 97 -17.93 8.44 15.76
C GLY A 97 -17.95 9.30 17.05
N ARG A 98 -19.05 9.25 17.83
CA ARG A 98 -19.25 10.03 19.07
C ARG A 98 -18.93 9.19 20.31
N ALA A 99 -17.79 8.49 20.29
CA ALA A 99 -17.36 7.57 21.33
C ALA A 99 -17.27 8.22 22.73
N SER A 100 -16.92 9.51 22.80
CA SER A 100 -16.87 10.25 24.09
C SER A 100 -18.23 10.37 24.76
N GLU A 101 -19.31 10.48 23.97
CA GLU A 101 -20.68 10.57 24.49
C GLU A 101 -21.24 9.17 24.79
N ALA A 102 -20.88 8.16 24.02
CA ALA A 102 -21.25 6.78 24.27
C ALA A 102 -20.67 6.23 25.59
N LYS A 103 -19.46 6.65 25.96
CA LYS A 103 -18.69 6.12 27.08
C LYS A 103 -19.42 6.15 28.44
N PRO A 104 -19.97 7.29 28.92
CA PRO A 104 -20.67 7.32 30.20
C PRO A 104 -21.90 6.41 30.21
N ILE A 105 -22.62 6.29 29.09
CA ILE A 105 -23.82 5.45 28.96
C ILE A 105 -23.41 3.96 29.05
N ALA A 106 -22.42 3.55 28.29
CA ALA A 106 -21.93 2.16 28.29
C ALA A 106 -21.30 1.78 29.64
N ALA A 107 -20.59 2.69 30.29
CA ALA A 107 -20.04 2.45 31.63
C ALA A 107 -21.14 2.27 32.69
N ALA A 108 -22.23 3.04 32.62
CA ALA A 108 -23.38 2.87 33.51
C ALA A 108 -24.05 1.51 33.29
N LEU A 109 -24.29 1.09 32.04
CA LEU A 109 -24.82 -0.23 31.71
C LEU A 109 -23.94 -1.35 32.25
N LEU A 110 -22.62 -1.24 32.13
CA LEU A 110 -21.70 -2.24 32.65
C LEU A 110 -21.70 -2.28 34.19
N SER A 111 -21.94 -1.15 34.87
CA SER A 111 -22.05 -1.11 36.33
C SER A 111 -23.29 -1.85 36.82
N GLU A 112 -24.39 -1.82 36.06
CA GLU A 112 -25.62 -2.54 36.35
C GLU A 112 -25.52 -4.03 36.11
N ASN A 113 -24.85 -4.42 35.01
CA ASN A 113 -24.59 -5.85 34.70
C ASN A 113 -23.15 -6.06 34.25
N LYS A 114 -22.25 -6.36 35.15
CA LYS A 114 -20.80 -6.57 34.93
C LYS A 114 -20.49 -7.78 34.05
N LYS A 115 -21.45 -8.67 33.80
CA LYS A 115 -21.29 -9.90 33.01
C LYS A 115 -21.99 -9.84 31.68
N ASP A 116 -22.56 -8.69 31.32
CA ASP A 116 -23.18 -8.49 30.03
C ASP A 116 -22.11 -8.49 28.94
N LYS A 117 -22.11 -9.53 28.09
CA LYS A 117 -21.10 -9.73 27.05
C LYS A 117 -21.14 -8.64 25.98
N ASP A 118 -22.35 -8.20 25.62
CA ASP A 118 -22.56 -7.20 24.58
C ASP A 118 -22.09 -5.82 25.06
N VAL A 119 -22.37 -5.50 26.32
CA VAL A 119 -21.92 -4.24 26.94
C VAL A 119 -20.41 -4.26 27.20
N LEU A 120 -19.80 -5.40 27.56
CA LEU A 120 -18.34 -5.53 27.64
C LEU A 120 -17.69 -5.26 26.27
N PHE A 121 -18.25 -5.85 25.20
CA PHE A 121 -17.75 -5.61 23.86
C PHE A 121 -17.95 -4.17 23.39
N LEU A 122 -19.10 -3.55 23.66
CA LEU A 122 -19.37 -2.14 23.39
C LEU A 122 -18.35 -1.22 24.10
N ASN A 123 -18.06 -1.46 25.40
CA ASN A 123 -17.03 -0.69 26.11
C ASN A 123 -15.62 -0.90 25.51
N ALA A 124 -15.32 -2.10 25.03
CA ALA A 124 -14.05 -2.39 24.34
C ALA A 124 -13.95 -1.57 23.02
N LEU A 125 -15.02 -1.52 22.21
CA LEU A 125 -15.04 -0.75 20.98
C LEU A 125 -14.97 0.77 21.22
N ILE A 126 -15.70 1.28 22.23
CA ILE A 126 -15.60 2.68 22.66
C ILE A 126 -14.16 3.00 23.09
N SER A 127 -13.53 2.14 23.89
CA SER A 127 -12.14 2.32 24.32
C SER A 127 -11.16 2.28 23.14
N LYS A 128 -11.44 1.49 22.11
CA LYS A 128 -10.67 1.44 20.85
C LYS A 128 -10.70 2.79 20.14
N ASP A 129 -11.89 3.37 19.96
CA ASP A 129 -12.07 4.63 19.25
C ASP A 129 -11.48 5.83 20.01
N LEU A 130 -11.49 5.75 21.35
CA LEU A 130 -10.86 6.75 22.23
C LEU A 130 -9.34 6.55 22.39
N GLY A 131 -8.74 5.51 21.78
CA GLY A 131 -7.32 5.20 21.93
C GLY A 131 -6.91 4.63 23.28
N GLU A 132 -7.85 4.21 24.12
CA GLU A 132 -7.63 3.67 25.47
C GLU A 132 -7.25 2.17 25.41
N ARG A 133 -6.08 1.87 24.87
CA ARG A 133 -5.65 0.51 24.54
C ARG A 133 -5.73 -0.46 25.73
N ASN A 134 -5.32 -0.04 26.93
CA ASN A 134 -5.33 -0.90 28.12
C ASN A 134 -6.77 -1.29 28.51
N LYS A 135 -7.69 -0.32 28.55
CA LYS A 135 -9.10 -0.58 28.87
C LYS A 135 -9.77 -1.48 27.85
N LYS A 136 -9.49 -1.23 26.54
CA LYS A 136 -9.96 -2.13 25.48
C LYS A 136 -9.55 -3.57 25.78
N SER A 137 -8.26 -3.79 26.06
CA SER A 137 -7.74 -5.13 26.32
C SER A 137 -8.36 -5.74 27.60
N GLU A 138 -8.57 -4.96 28.66
CA GLU A 138 -9.23 -5.41 29.88
C GLU A 138 -10.67 -5.89 29.62
N TYR A 139 -11.49 -5.10 28.92
CA TYR A 139 -12.86 -5.51 28.58
C TYR A 139 -12.90 -6.76 27.70
N LEU A 140 -12.02 -6.87 26.70
CA LEU A 140 -11.93 -8.05 25.86
C LEU A 140 -11.48 -9.29 26.66
N GLN A 141 -10.55 -9.15 27.60
CA GLN A 141 -10.11 -10.25 28.48
C GLN A 141 -11.23 -10.69 29.43
N GLU A 142 -12.02 -9.77 30.01
CA GLU A 142 -13.18 -10.13 30.79
C GLU A 142 -14.24 -10.86 29.94
N LEU A 143 -14.47 -10.39 28.72
CA LEU A 143 -15.42 -11.03 27.80
C LEU A 143 -15.01 -12.48 27.49
N ILE A 144 -13.75 -12.74 27.14
CA ILE A 144 -13.29 -14.10 26.83
C ILE A 144 -13.19 -15.03 28.07
N LYS A 145 -13.17 -14.49 29.28
CA LYS A 145 -13.35 -15.31 30.49
C LYS A 145 -14.78 -15.84 30.64
N LEU A 146 -15.77 -15.03 30.23
CA LEU A 146 -17.17 -15.40 30.21
C LEU A 146 -17.55 -16.27 29.00
N ASP A 147 -16.92 -16.00 27.87
CA ASP A 147 -17.17 -16.68 26.60
C ASP A 147 -15.84 -16.88 25.84
N PRO A 148 -15.12 -17.97 26.08
CA PRO A 148 -13.81 -18.24 25.51
C PRO A 148 -13.75 -18.28 23.99
N TYR A 149 -14.88 -18.46 23.34
CA TYR A 149 -15.01 -18.55 21.89
C TYR A 149 -15.81 -17.40 21.28
N ASN A 150 -16.04 -16.32 22.05
CA ASN A 150 -16.72 -15.15 21.50
C ASN A 150 -16.02 -14.67 20.22
N PRO A 151 -16.73 -14.64 19.05
CA PRO A 151 -16.09 -14.42 17.77
C PRO A 151 -15.46 -13.02 17.67
N GLU A 152 -16.18 -12.02 18.11
CA GLU A 152 -15.80 -10.60 18.02
C GLU A 152 -14.59 -10.30 18.90
N ALA A 153 -14.64 -10.72 20.16
CA ALA A 153 -13.56 -10.47 21.12
C ALA A 153 -12.26 -11.16 20.70
N ASN A 154 -12.35 -12.43 20.28
CA ASN A 154 -11.18 -13.14 19.77
C ASN A 154 -10.64 -12.53 18.50
N ALA A 155 -11.47 -12.07 17.57
CA ALA A 155 -11.00 -11.38 16.36
C ALA A 155 -10.28 -10.07 16.70
N GLU A 156 -10.82 -9.26 17.62
CA GLU A 156 -10.16 -8.02 18.07
C GLU A 156 -8.80 -8.28 18.77
N LEU A 157 -8.73 -9.31 19.62
CA LEU A 157 -7.46 -9.72 20.25
C LEU A 157 -6.48 -10.27 19.22
N GLY A 158 -6.96 -10.99 18.22
CA GLY A 158 -6.16 -11.44 17.07
C GLY A 158 -5.58 -10.26 16.29
N ASN A 159 -6.38 -9.23 16.01
CA ASN A 159 -5.93 -8.01 15.34
C ASN A 159 -4.88 -7.22 16.16
N GLU A 160 -5.00 -7.21 17.48
CA GLU A 160 -3.97 -6.63 18.36
C GLU A 160 -2.63 -7.36 18.20
N GLN A 161 -2.67 -8.69 18.18
CA GLN A 161 -1.47 -9.50 18.00
C GLN A 161 -0.89 -9.35 16.58
N MET A 162 -1.73 -9.20 15.54
CA MET A 162 -1.27 -8.88 14.18
C MET A 162 -0.49 -7.56 14.14
N THR A 163 -1.01 -6.52 14.78
CA THR A 163 -0.36 -5.21 14.89
C THR A 163 1.00 -5.31 15.62
N ALA A 164 1.08 -6.17 16.64
CA ALA A 164 2.30 -6.45 17.40
C ALA A 164 3.23 -7.47 16.70
N LYS A 165 2.89 -7.91 15.46
CA LYS A 165 3.59 -8.96 14.71
C LYS A 165 3.67 -10.32 15.44
N GLY A 166 2.81 -10.52 16.42
CA GLY A 166 2.68 -11.78 17.18
C GLY A 166 1.85 -12.82 16.42
N TYR A 167 2.26 -13.18 15.21
CA TYR A 167 1.45 -13.94 14.24
C TYR A 167 0.97 -15.30 14.79
N LYS A 168 1.80 -16.06 15.51
CA LYS A 168 1.37 -17.35 16.08
C LYS A 168 0.22 -17.18 17.07
N LYS A 169 0.32 -16.18 17.95
CA LYS A 169 -0.71 -15.87 18.93
C LYS A 169 -1.98 -15.28 18.29
N ALA A 170 -1.81 -14.45 17.24
CA ALA A 170 -2.92 -13.96 16.45
C ALA A 170 -3.72 -15.13 15.83
N LYS A 171 -3.03 -16.12 15.24
CA LYS A 171 -3.65 -17.32 14.68
C LYS A 171 -4.50 -18.07 15.69
N GLU A 172 -4.02 -18.23 16.92
CA GLU A 172 -4.79 -18.91 18.00
C GLU A 172 -6.09 -18.17 18.31
N TYR A 173 -6.05 -16.84 18.38
CA TYR A 173 -7.23 -16.03 18.61
C TYR A 173 -8.22 -16.11 17.43
N PHE A 174 -7.77 -16.02 16.19
CA PHE A 174 -8.65 -16.16 15.04
C PHE A 174 -9.27 -17.56 14.94
N LEU A 175 -8.53 -18.61 15.29
CA LEU A 175 -9.09 -19.96 15.39
C LEU A 175 -10.21 -20.06 16.45
N LYS A 176 -10.05 -19.39 17.62
CA LYS A 176 -11.09 -19.31 18.63
C LYS A 176 -12.31 -18.54 18.15
N SER A 177 -12.08 -17.42 17.42
CA SER A 177 -13.14 -16.65 16.76
C SER A 177 -13.97 -17.52 15.81
N MET A 178 -13.30 -18.24 14.91
CA MET A 178 -13.93 -19.15 13.95
C MET A 178 -14.59 -20.37 14.61
N ARG A 179 -14.12 -20.78 15.81
CA ARG A 179 -14.78 -21.84 16.58
C ARG A 179 -16.09 -21.35 17.18
N GLY A 180 -16.19 -20.10 17.55
CA GLY A 180 -17.43 -19.47 18.02
C GLY A 180 -18.44 -19.25 16.89
N ASP A 181 -17.98 -18.71 15.77
CA ASP A 181 -18.75 -18.59 14.54
C ASP A 181 -17.87 -18.90 13.32
N PRO A 182 -18.07 -20.06 12.67
CA PRO A 182 -17.32 -20.43 11.45
C PRO A 182 -17.53 -19.54 10.24
N ASN A 183 -18.53 -18.67 10.28
CA ASN A 183 -18.89 -17.73 9.21
C ASN A 183 -18.56 -16.27 9.56
N TYR A 184 -17.95 -16.02 10.71
CA TYR A 184 -17.58 -14.70 11.11
C TYR A 184 -16.46 -14.13 10.21
N ILE A 185 -16.83 -13.25 9.28
CA ILE A 185 -15.96 -12.77 8.19
C ILE A 185 -14.66 -12.15 8.75
N THR A 186 -14.73 -11.39 9.84
CA THR A 186 -13.53 -10.76 10.44
C THR A 186 -12.56 -11.81 10.98
N GLY A 187 -13.07 -12.87 11.61
CA GLY A 187 -12.28 -14.00 12.08
C GLY A 187 -11.61 -14.76 10.93
N LEU A 188 -12.40 -15.10 9.90
CA LEU A 188 -11.91 -15.76 8.67
C LEU A 188 -10.84 -14.92 7.97
N PHE A 189 -11.08 -13.61 7.85
CA PHE A 189 -10.14 -12.69 7.22
C PHE A 189 -8.82 -12.61 7.99
N GLY A 190 -8.88 -12.39 9.31
CA GLY A 190 -7.69 -12.36 10.14
C GLY A 190 -6.92 -13.68 10.13
N TYR A 191 -7.65 -14.82 10.13
CA TYR A 191 -7.03 -16.15 10.00
C TYR A 191 -6.33 -16.31 8.64
N GLY A 192 -6.99 -15.98 7.55
CA GLY A 192 -6.41 -16.02 6.21
C GLY A 192 -5.17 -15.15 6.09
N GLN A 193 -5.23 -13.94 6.64
CA GLN A 193 -4.13 -12.99 6.62
C GLN A 193 -2.93 -13.48 7.45
N VAL A 194 -3.16 -13.97 8.66
CA VAL A 194 -2.07 -14.46 9.51
C VAL A 194 -1.42 -15.72 8.95
N CYS A 195 -2.21 -16.61 8.35
CA CYS A 195 -1.67 -17.78 7.64
C CYS A 195 -0.81 -17.37 6.45
N TYR A 196 -1.18 -16.33 5.69
CA TYR A 196 -0.34 -15.76 4.63
C TYR A 196 1.03 -15.32 5.18
N TYR A 197 1.05 -14.52 6.28
CA TYR A 197 2.30 -14.06 6.88
C TYR A 197 3.16 -15.18 7.51
N LEU A 198 2.55 -16.31 7.87
CA LEU A 198 3.25 -17.49 8.38
C LEU A 198 3.73 -18.45 7.26
N GLY A 199 3.41 -18.15 5.99
CA GLY A 199 3.71 -19.03 4.85
C GLY A 199 2.78 -20.25 4.74
N GLU A 200 1.69 -20.28 5.51
CA GLU A 200 0.69 -21.33 5.51
C GLU A 200 -0.34 -21.06 4.40
N PHE A 201 0.12 -21.10 3.15
CA PHE A 201 -0.64 -20.63 1.97
C PHE A 201 -1.90 -21.44 1.67
N LYS A 202 -1.92 -22.72 2.03
CA LYS A 202 -3.11 -23.58 1.83
C LYS A 202 -4.26 -23.16 2.73
N GLU A 203 -3.97 -22.97 4.01
CA GLU A 203 -4.92 -22.52 5.04
C GLU A 203 -5.42 -21.10 4.72
N SER A 204 -4.52 -20.20 4.32
CA SER A 204 -4.85 -18.86 3.88
C SER A 204 -5.83 -18.89 2.71
N LYS A 205 -5.56 -19.68 1.67
CA LYS A 205 -6.42 -19.82 0.50
C LYS A 205 -7.82 -20.32 0.91
N THR A 206 -7.89 -21.35 1.74
CA THR A 206 -9.18 -21.92 2.20
C THR A 206 -10.01 -20.87 2.93
N ALA A 207 -9.38 -20.03 3.77
CA ALA A 207 -10.09 -18.99 4.50
C ALA A 207 -10.67 -17.92 3.54
N PHE A 208 -9.90 -17.45 2.56
CA PHE A 208 -10.38 -16.46 1.60
C PHE A 208 -11.43 -17.03 0.64
N GLU A 209 -11.30 -18.29 0.20
CA GLU A 209 -12.33 -18.97 -0.56
C GLU A 209 -13.63 -19.09 0.25
N ARG A 210 -13.55 -19.37 1.57
CA ARG A 210 -14.72 -19.38 2.44
C ARG A 210 -15.38 -18.01 2.53
N ILE A 211 -14.62 -16.94 2.66
CA ILE A 211 -15.15 -15.57 2.63
C ILE A 211 -15.91 -15.33 1.33
N LEU A 212 -15.38 -15.75 0.19
CA LEU A 212 -16.02 -15.56 -1.11
C LEU A 212 -17.28 -16.42 -1.31
N THR A 213 -17.42 -17.55 -0.61
CA THR A 213 -18.71 -18.29 -0.58
C THR A 213 -19.79 -17.55 0.21
N LEU A 214 -19.40 -16.77 1.22
CA LEU A 214 -20.32 -15.97 2.04
C LEU A 214 -20.61 -14.60 1.39
N ASN A 215 -19.60 -13.98 0.83
CA ASN A 215 -19.68 -12.70 0.14
C ASN A 215 -18.81 -12.70 -1.12
N PRO A 216 -19.37 -13.06 -2.29
CA PRO A 216 -18.61 -13.09 -3.56
C PRO A 216 -18.02 -11.74 -4.01
N ARG A 217 -18.47 -10.64 -3.41
CA ARG A 217 -18.01 -9.27 -3.73
C ARG A 217 -16.95 -8.74 -2.77
N GLU A 218 -16.37 -9.58 -1.91
CA GLU A 218 -15.32 -9.16 -0.98
C GLU A 218 -14.00 -8.96 -1.73
N ASP A 219 -13.73 -7.73 -2.14
CA ASP A 219 -12.58 -7.31 -2.95
C ASP A 219 -11.24 -7.71 -2.33
N ILE A 220 -11.11 -7.58 -1.00
CA ILE A 220 -9.87 -7.91 -0.30
C ILE A 220 -9.59 -9.43 -0.36
N ALA A 221 -10.63 -10.28 -0.29
CA ALA A 221 -10.44 -11.74 -0.40
C ALA A 221 -9.91 -12.12 -1.78
N TRP A 222 -10.43 -11.51 -2.86
CA TRP A 222 -9.89 -11.67 -4.21
C TRP A 222 -8.44 -11.21 -4.32
N SER A 223 -8.09 -10.09 -3.69
CA SER A 223 -6.70 -9.58 -3.67
C SER A 223 -5.74 -10.57 -2.99
N TYR A 224 -6.14 -11.19 -1.87
CA TYR A 224 -5.30 -12.19 -1.22
C TYR A 224 -5.16 -13.49 -2.04
N LEU A 225 -6.20 -13.92 -2.75
CA LEU A 225 -6.07 -15.05 -3.69
C LEU A 225 -5.11 -14.72 -4.84
N ALA A 226 -5.10 -13.46 -5.30
CA ALA A 226 -4.11 -12.99 -6.27
C ALA A 226 -2.68 -13.05 -5.71
N LYS A 227 -2.46 -12.56 -4.51
CA LYS A 227 -1.15 -12.62 -3.83
C LYS A 227 -0.67 -14.05 -3.63
N LEU A 228 -1.57 -14.93 -3.18
CA LEU A 228 -1.26 -16.37 -3.02
C LEU A 228 -0.88 -17.06 -4.33
N SER A 229 -1.49 -16.64 -5.44
CA SER A 229 -1.10 -17.13 -6.78
C SER A 229 0.26 -16.57 -7.20
N ALA A 230 0.54 -15.31 -6.91
CA ALA A 230 1.83 -14.67 -7.21
C ALA A 230 2.99 -15.29 -6.42
N GLU A 231 2.78 -15.68 -5.15
CA GLU A 231 3.77 -16.41 -4.33
C GLU A 231 4.18 -17.76 -4.96
N LYS A 232 3.36 -18.30 -5.84
CA LYS A 232 3.63 -19.51 -6.62
C LYS A 232 4.07 -19.22 -8.05
N GLU A 233 4.29 -17.95 -8.39
CA GLU A 233 4.59 -17.48 -9.74
C GLU A 233 3.48 -17.80 -10.78
N GLU A 234 2.27 -18.13 -10.30
CA GLU A 234 1.09 -18.37 -11.14
C GLU A 234 0.46 -17.04 -11.59
N TYR A 235 1.23 -16.19 -12.29
CA TYR A 235 0.82 -14.84 -12.67
C TYR A 235 -0.49 -14.75 -13.48
N PRO A 236 -0.82 -15.69 -14.39
CA PRO A 236 -2.12 -15.67 -15.06
C PRO A 236 -3.31 -15.77 -14.07
N ASN A 237 -3.18 -16.60 -13.02
CA ASN A 237 -4.20 -16.71 -11.96
C ASN A 237 -4.20 -15.45 -11.08
N ALA A 238 -3.03 -14.91 -10.71
CA ALA A 238 -2.91 -13.68 -9.96
C ALA A 238 -3.61 -12.52 -10.67
N ILE A 239 -3.38 -12.37 -11.97
CA ILE A 239 -4.04 -11.37 -12.83
C ILE A 239 -5.57 -11.56 -12.83
N LYS A 240 -6.06 -12.79 -13.00
CA LYS A 240 -7.50 -13.08 -12.97
C LYS A 240 -8.14 -12.65 -11.65
N TYR A 241 -7.50 -12.94 -10.53
CA TYR A 241 -8.04 -12.63 -9.21
C TYR A 241 -7.95 -11.14 -8.86
N VAL A 242 -6.83 -10.46 -9.18
CA VAL A 242 -6.73 -9.02 -8.92
C VAL A 242 -7.69 -8.21 -9.76
N LEU A 243 -8.02 -8.64 -10.99
CA LEU A 243 -9.05 -8.02 -11.81
C LEU A 243 -10.45 -8.13 -11.16
N LYS A 244 -10.75 -9.23 -10.43
CA LYS A 244 -11.97 -9.32 -9.62
C LYS A 244 -11.96 -8.33 -8.45
N ALA A 245 -10.82 -8.15 -7.79
CA ALA A 245 -10.70 -7.13 -6.74
C ALA A 245 -10.94 -5.72 -7.31
N ILE A 246 -10.37 -5.40 -8.48
CA ILE A 246 -10.56 -4.13 -9.19
C ILE A 246 -12.02 -3.94 -9.62
N GLU A 247 -12.70 -4.99 -10.11
CA GLU A 247 -14.11 -4.96 -10.51
C GLU A 247 -14.99 -4.47 -9.34
N TYR A 248 -14.74 -4.97 -8.12
CA TYR A 248 -15.54 -4.62 -6.95
C TYR A 248 -15.08 -3.32 -6.24
N ASN A 249 -13.81 -2.96 -6.36
CA ASN A 249 -13.27 -1.73 -5.78
C ASN A 249 -12.23 -1.07 -6.70
N PRO A 250 -12.68 -0.39 -7.79
CA PRO A 250 -11.80 0.17 -8.81
C PRO A 250 -10.96 1.35 -8.33
N ASN A 251 -11.31 1.96 -7.21
CA ASN A 251 -10.64 3.14 -6.67
C ASN A 251 -9.62 2.81 -5.56
N TYR A 252 -9.29 1.54 -5.36
CA TYR A 252 -8.24 1.16 -4.43
C TYR A 252 -6.91 0.98 -5.20
N TYR A 253 -6.03 1.98 -5.12
CA TYR A 253 -4.81 2.06 -5.94
C TYR A 253 -3.87 0.86 -5.80
N ASN A 254 -3.82 0.19 -4.62
CA ASN A 254 -2.96 -0.96 -4.42
C ASN A 254 -3.31 -2.14 -5.35
N TYR A 255 -4.58 -2.31 -5.72
CA TYR A 255 -4.94 -3.37 -6.67
C TYR A 255 -4.37 -3.11 -8.06
N TRP A 256 -4.27 -1.85 -8.46
CA TRP A 256 -3.65 -1.46 -9.72
C TRP A 256 -2.13 -1.62 -9.67
N ILE A 257 -1.50 -1.38 -8.51
CA ILE A 257 -0.08 -1.69 -8.29
C ILE A 257 0.16 -3.20 -8.40
N ASP A 258 -0.59 -4.02 -7.64
CA ASP A 258 -0.49 -5.48 -7.69
C ASP A 258 -0.71 -6.00 -9.13
N TYR A 259 -1.70 -5.47 -9.85
CA TYR A 259 -1.98 -5.82 -11.25
C TYR A 259 -0.81 -5.47 -12.17
N GLY A 260 -0.26 -4.27 -12.04
CA GLY A 260 0.90 -3.82 -12.81
C GLY A 260 2.13 -4.71 -12.56
N ASP A 261 2.37 -5.10 -11.31
CA ASP A 261 3.46 -6.01 -10.97
C ASP A 261 3.27 -7.41 -11.56
N TYR A 262 2.08 -7.99 -11.52
CA TYR A 262 1.82 -9.29 -12.11
C TYR A 262 1.97 -9.26 -13.64
N LEU A 263 1.58 -8.16 -14.29
CA LEU A 263 1.80 -7.93 -15.72
C LEU A 263 3.30 -7.82 -16.04
N ARG A 264 4.07 -7.10 -15.22
CA ARG A 264 5.52 -6.96 -15.35
C ARG A 264 6.23 -8.32 -15.28
N TYR A 265 5.88 -9.15 -14.31
CA TYR A 265 6.39 -10.51 -14.21
C TYR A 265 5.94 -11.42 -15.36
N SER A 266 4.84 -11.07 -16.03
CA SER A 266 4.39 -11.73 -17.26
C SER A 266 4.99 -11.12 -18.55
N SER A 267 5.98 -10.21 -18.44
CA SER A 267 6.62 -9.47 -19.53
C SER A 267 5.66 -8.63 -20.37
N LYS A 268 4.51 -8.22 -19.81
CA LYS A 268 3.49 -7.38 -20.44
C LYS A 268 3.69 -5.91 -20.04
N TYR A 269 4.82 -5.34 -20.46
CA TYR A 269 5.32 -4.06 -19.94
C TYR A 269 4.42 -2.86 -20.27
N GLU A 270 3.82 -2.81 -21.47
CA GLU A 270 2.88 -1.76 -21.85
C GLU A 270 1.60 -1.79 -21.03
N GLU A 271 1.08 -2.99 -20.77
CA GLU A 271 -0.10 -3.17 -19.92
C GLU A 271 0.21 -2.80 -18.47
N ALA A 272 1.40 -3.18 -17.98
CA ALA A 272 1.88 -2.80 -16.64
C ALA A 272 1.98 -1.27 -16.49
N ALA A 273 2.55 -0.56 -17.47
CA ALA A 273 2.62 0.90 -17.46
C ALA A 273 1.23 1.54 -17.41
N ARG A 274 0.24 0.99 -18.13
CA ARG A 274 -1.17 1.46 -18.04
C ARG A 274 -1.78 1.21 -16.65
N ALA A 275 -1.51 0.06 -16.04
CA ALA A 275 -1.98 -0.24 -14.69
C ALA A 275 -1.40 0.73 -13.65
N PHE A 276 -0.08 1.00 -13.71
CA PHE A 276 0.56 2.00 -12.85
C PHE A 276 0.04 3.42 -13.11
N SER A 277 -0.28 3.76 -14.36
CA SER A 277 -0.93 5.05 -14.67
C SER A 277 -2.28 5.17 -13.97
N ARG A 278 -3.05 4.10 -13.91
CA ARG A 278 -4.33 4.11 -13.20
C ARG A 278 -4.14 4.26 -11.68
N ALA A 279 -3.11 3.63 -11.10
CA ALA A 279 -2.76 3.83 -9.69
C ALA A 279 -2.40 5.30 -9.39
N ILE A 280 -1.64 5.95 -10.29
CA ILE A 280 -1.27 7.38 -10.19
C ILE A 280 -2.51 8.29 -10.27
N GLU A 281 -3.46 8.01 -11.18
CA GLU A 281 -4.70 8.78 -11.27
C GLU A 281 -5.53 8.74 -9.98
N ILE A 282 -5.52 7.59 -9.28
CA ILE A 282 -6.24 7.41 -8.00
C ILE A 282 -5.49 8.08 -6.84
N THR A 283 -4.16 7.96 -6.82
CA THR A 283 -3.30 8.49 -5.73
C THR A 283 -2.06 9.17 -6.33
N PRO A 284 -2.19 10.44 -6.77
CA PRO A 284 -1.12 11.14 -7.50
C PRO A 284 0.14 11.44 -6.67
N ASP A 285 0.07 11.39 -5.35
CA ASP A 285 1.17 11.64 -4.43
C ASP A 285 1.93 10.34 -4.03
N TYR A 286 1.50 9.18 -4.50
CA TYR A 286 2.19 7.92 -4.26
C TYR A 286 3.39 7.76 -5.21
N PHE A 287 4.55 8.29 -4.81
CA PHE A 287 5.75 8.39 -5.66
C PHE A 287 6.24 7.03 -6.20
N LEU A 288 6.01 5.91 -5.50
CA LEU A 288 6.45 4.58 -5.97
C LEU A 288 5.72 4.14 -7.24
N ALA A 289 4.47 4.58 -7.47
CA ALA A 289 3.77 4.27 -8.71
C ALA A 289 4.48 4.88 -9.94
N TYR A 290 5.06 6.07 -9.80
CA TYR A 290 5.90 6.68 -10.84
C TYR A 290 7.20 5.90 -11.04
N VAL A 291 7.84 5.41 -9.95
CA VAL A 291 9.04 4.56 -10.05
C VAL A 291 8.74 3.30 -10.85
N TYR A 292 7.65 2.61 -10.53
CA TYR A 292 7.24 1.40 -11.25
C TYR A 292 6.94 1.67 -12.72
N ARG A 293 6.23 2.76 -13.02
CA ARG A 293 5.91 3.12 -14.41
C ARG A 293 7.16 3.54 -15.19
N ALA A 294 8.04 4.34 -14.58
CA ALA A 294 9.32 4.72 -15.17
C ALA A 294 10.17 3.50 -15.55
N SER A 295 10.22 2.49 -14.68
CA SER A 295 10.95 1.26 -14.98
C SER A 295 10.35 0.49 -16.17
N MET A 296 9.03 0.53 -16.35
CA MET A 296 8.39 -0.04 -17.56
C MET A 296 8.77 0.75 -18.80
N TYR A 297 8.75 2.08 -18.72
CA TYR A 297 9.15 2.94 -19.83
C TYR A 297 10.63 2.76 -20.21
N GLU A 298 11.52 2.54 -19.24
CA GLU A 298 12.91 2.21 -19.55
C GLU A 298 13.06 0.89 -20.32
N ILE A 299 12.31 -0.17 -19.92
CA ILE A 299 12.32 -1.46 -20.64
C ILE A 299 11.77 -1.28 -22.06
N LEU A 300 10.79 -0.41 -22.24
CA LEU A 300 10.18 -0.09 -23.53
C LEU A 300 10.98 0.96 -24.36
N GLU A 301 12.15 1.37 -23.87
CA GLU A 301 13.01 2.40 -24.46
C GLU A 301 12.34 3.78 -24.63
N LYS A 302 11.27 4.04 -23.87
CA LYS A 302 10.54 5.32 -23.79
C LYS A 302 11.23 6.25 -22.79
N ASN A 303 12.41 6.73 -23.17
CA ASN A 303 13.32 7.42 -22.26
C ASN A 303 12.79 8.78 -21.78
N ASP A 304 12.05 9.52 -22.59
CA ASP A 304 11.49 10.83 -22.21
C ASP A 304 10.36 10.67 -21.18
N GLU A 305 9.50 9.67 -21.36
CA GLU A 305 8.42 9.34 -20.41
C GLU A 305 9.00 8.84 -19.08
N ALA A 306 10.02 7.98 -19.12
CA ALA A 306 10.72 7.53 -17.91
C ALA A 306 11.37 8.70 -17.16
N LEU A 307 12.03 9.62 -17.88
CA LEU A 307 12.63 10.82 -17.29
C LEU A 307 11.60 11.72 -16.62
N ALA A 308 10.44 11.91 -17.24
CA ALA A 308 9.35 12.70 -16.67
C ALA A 308 8.83 12.09 -15.36
N ASP A 309 8.69 10.77 -15.32
CA ASP A 309 8.26 10.07 -14.11
C ASP A 309 9.30 10.15 -12.99
N TYR A 310 10.60 9.93 -13.26
CA TYR A 310 11.63 10.08 -12.23
C TYR A 310 11.75 11.54 -11.73
N LYS A 311 11.53 12.54 -12.58
CA LYS A 311 11.43 13.95 -12.13
C LYS A 311 10.22 14.14 -11.19
N SER A 312 9.10 13.46 -11.43
CA SER A 312 7.95 13.46 -10.52
C SER A 312 8.28 12.76 -9.20
N VAL A 313 9.04 11.65 -9.23
CA VAL A 313 9.51 10.96 -8.01
C VAL A 313 10.29 11.91 -7.10
N VAL A 314 11.30 12.61 -7.61
CA VAL A 314 12.13 13.50 -6.77
C VAL A 314 11.39 14.75 -6.31
N LYS A 315 10.36 15.17 -7.03
CA LYS A 315 9.44 16.24 -6.62
C LYS A 315 8.57 15.81 -5.42
N LEU A 316 8.07 14.57 -5.43
CA LEU A 316 7.22 14.01 -4.37
C LEU A 316 8.05 13.53 -3.17
N ASN A 317 9.23 12.96 -3.43
CA ASN A 317 10.15 12.46 -2.41
C ASN A 317 11.60 12.76 -2.80
N SER A 318 12.11 13.90 -2.38
CA SER A 318 13.49 14.34 -2.66
C SER A 318 14.58 13.46 -2.01
N GLN A 319 14.20 12.59 -1.08
CA GLN A 319 15.12 11.64 -0.43
C GLN A 319 15.26 10.32 -1.19
N TYR A 320 14.49 10.10 -2.26
CA TYR A 320 14.58 8.88 -3.05
C TYR A 320 15.77 8.95 -4.02
N GLN A 321 16.92 8.57 -3.54
CA GLN A 321 18.24 8.77 -4.15
C GLN A 321 18.41 8.08 -5.50
N TYR A 322 17.86 6.88 -5.66
CA TYR A 322 17.95 6.10 -6.90
C TYR A 322 17.37 6.82 -8.13
N ALA A 323 16.39 7.70 -7.94
CA ALA A 323 15.82 8.46 -9.04
C ALA A 323 16.83 9.48 -9.62
N TYR A 324 17.76 10.02 -8.85
CA TYR A 324 18.76 10.97 -9.37
C TYR A 324 19.74 10.30 -10.33
N GLU A 325 20.17 9.07 -10.06
CA GLU A 325 20.99 8.30 -10.99
C GLU A 325 20.24 8.07 -12.31
N SER A 326 18.98 7.59 -12.23
CA SER A 326 18.15 7.37 -13.42
C SER A 326 17.91 8.67 -14.21
N ILE A 327 17.63 9.80 -13.53
CA ILE A 327 17.49 11.12 -14.19
C ILE A 327 18.79 11.48 -14.91
N GLY A 328 19.94 11.29 -14.25
CA GLY A 328 21.24 11.60 -14.87
C GLY A 328 21.51 10.76 -16.11
N ILE A 329 21.29 9.45 -16.03
CA ILE A 329 21.47 8.52 -17.15
C ILE A 329 20.54 8.87 -18.33
N LEU A 330 19.25 9.07 -18.08
CA LEU A 330 18.26 9.40 -19.11
C LEU A 330 18.51 10.78 -19.71
N SER A 331 18.95 11.75 -18.91
CA SER A 331 19.34 13.08 -19.39
C SER A 331 20.60 13.03 -20.27
N TRP A 332 21.57 12.19 -19.92
CA TRP A 332 22.75 11.94 -20.74
C TRP A 332 22.36 11.39 -22.11
N LEU A 333 21.51 10.38 -22.16
CA LEU A 333 21.00 9.77 -23.38
C LEU A 333 20.24 10.75 -24.28
N GLY A 334 19.51 11.68 -23.66
CA GLY A 334 18.77 12.74 -24.33
C GLY A 334 19.61 13.98 -24.69
N GLY A 335 20.94 14.01 -24.39
CA GLY A 335 21.80 15.17 -24.63
C GLY A 335 21.50 16.37 -23.73
N LYS A 336 20.78 16.17 -22.62
CA LYS A 336 20.39 17.21 -21.65
C LYS A 336 21.49 17.36 -20.59
N TRP A 337 22.65 17.93 -21.00
CA TRP A 337 23.89 17.90 -20.19
C TRP A 337 23.76 18.60 -18.83
N ALA A 338 23.05 19.71 -18.77
CA ALA A 338 22.83 20.46 -17.51
C ALA A 338 21.98 19.65 -16.53
N ASP A 339 20.88 19.04 -17.00
CA ASP A 339 20.01 18.19 -16.18
C ASP A 339 20.77 16.94 -15.68
N CYS A 340 21.57 16.32 -16.57
CA CYS A 340 22.41 15.18 -16.20
C CYS A 340 23.39 15.56 -15.09
N ARG A 341 24.14 16.65 -15.27
CA ARG A 341 25.10 17.13 -14.30
C ARG A 341 24.48 17.42 -12.95
N GLU A 342 23.34 18.12 -12.92
CA GLU A 342 22.63 18.43 -11.68
C GLU A 342 22.15 17.16 -10.96
N ALA A 343 21.59 16.22 -11.67
CA ALA A 343 21.13 14.96 -11.11
C ALA A 343 22.30 14.13 -10.57
N MET A 344 23.41 14.02 -11.34
CA MET A 344 24.60 13.31 -10.90
C MET A 344 25.29 13.97 -9.69
N GLN A 345 25.22 15.28 -9.55
CA GLN A 345 25.68 15.98 -8.35
C GLN A 345 24.85 15.61 -7.11
N LYS A 346 23.53 15.42 -7.28
CA LYS A 346 22.67 14.93 -6.19
C LYS A 346 22.97 13.48 -5.82
N ALA A 347 23.18 12.60 -6.81
CA ALA A 347 23.60 11.24 -6.59
C ALA A 347 24.96 11.16 -5.90
N TYR A 348 25.94 11.94 -6.37
CA TYR A 348 27.28 12.04 -5.80
C TYR A 348 27.28 12.54 -4.35
N ALA A 349 26.39 13.44 -3.97
CA ALA A 349 26.29 13.93 -2.58
C ALA A 349 25.95 12.82 -1.58
N VAL A 350 25.43 11.69 -2.04
CA VAL A 350 25.08 10.53 -1.24
C VAL A 350 26.15 9.44 -1.29
N ASP A 351 26.67 9.16 -2.48
CA ASP A 351 27.74 8.19 -2.72
C ASP A 351 28.94 8.90 -3.34
N THR A 352 29.79 9.45 -2.45
CA THR A 352 30.96 10.26 -2.82
C THR A 352 32.10 9.45 -3.41
N ASP A 353 32.08 8.14 -3.22
CA ASP A 353 33.16 7.26 -3.69
C ASP A 353 32.90 6.72 -5.10
N ASN A 354 31.73 6.98 -5.65
CA ASN A 354 31.34 6.51 -6.97
C ASN A 354 32.00 7.34 -8.08
N ILE A 355 33.07 6.80 -8.63
CA ILE A 355 33.85 7.46 -9.70
C ILE A 355 33.01 7.75 -10.95
N SER A 356 31.98 6.92 -11.23
CA SER A 356 31.10 7.13 -12.37
C SER A 356 30.37 8.46 -12.32
N TYR A 357 29.89 8.86 -11.13
CA TYR A 357 29.23 10.16 -10.98
C TYR A 357 30.18 11.31 -11.21
N GLN A 358 31.40 11.22 -10.69
CA GLN A 358 32.43 12.24 -10.87
C GLN A 358 32.80 12.43 -12.35
N LEU A 359 33.03 11.33 -13.06
CA LEU A 359 33.40 11.35 -14.47
C LEU A 359 32.24 11.82 -15.35
N MET A 360 31.00 11.43 -15.05
CA MET A 360 29.83 11.92 -15.78
C MET A 360 29.60 13.43 -15.59
N ILE A 361 29.74 13.92 -14.36
CA ILE A 361 29.69 15.38 -14.07
C ILE A 361 30.75 16.11 -14.89
N SER A 362 31.98 15.61 -14.92
CA SER A 362 33.08 16.19 -15.71
C SER A 362 32.78 16.17 -17.23
N ALA A 363 32.31 15.02 -17.73
CA ALA A 363 31.91 14.91 -19.13
C ALA A 363 30.79 15.90 -19.52
N CYS A 364 29.80 16.08 -18.64
CA CYS A 364 28.76 17.08 -18.84
C CYS A 364 29.33 18.51 -18.93
N TYR A 365 30.23 18.91 -18.02
CA TYR A 365 30.90 20.20 -18.14
C TYR A 365 31.65 20.39 -19.45
N GLN A 366 32.29 19.32 -19.97
CA GLN A 366 32.99 19.40 -21.26
C GLN A 366 32.01 19.52 -22.44
N LYS A 367 30.91 18.75 -22.45
CA LYS A 367 29.83 18.87 -23.45
C LYS A 367 29.16 20.26 -23.43
N GLU A 368 29.08 20.92 -22.26
CA GLU A 368 28.61 22.30 -22.09
C GLU A 368 29.67 23.35 -22.50
N GLY A 369 30.91 22.96 -22.81
CA GLY A 369 32.02 23.88 -23.09
C GLY A 369 32.57 24.61 -21.85
N ASN A 370 32.19 24.20 -20.66
CA ASN A 370 32.53 24.88 -19.40
C ASN A 370 33.85 24.35 -18.79
N LYS A 371 34.95 24.63 -19.49
CA LYS A 371 36.29 24.16 -19.11
C LYS A 371 36.74 24.66 -17.72
N ILE A 372 36.35 25.87 -17.33
CA ILE A 372 36.75 26.45 -16.04
C ILE A 372 36.15 25.68 -14.89
N LYS A 373 34.82 25.53 -14.88
CA LYS A 373 34.11 24.78 -13.83
C LYS A 373 34.51 23.30 -13.80
N ASN A 374 34.79 22.69 -14.96
CA ASN A 374 35.33 21.34 -15.02
C ASN A 374 36.66 21.23 -14.25
N LYS A 375 37.60 22.13 -14.50
CA LYS A 375 38.92 22.14 -13.82
C LYS A 375 38.76 22.34 -12.32
N GLU A 376 37.92 23.30 -11.88
CA GLU A 376 37.63 23.51 -10.47
C GLU A 376 37.05 22.28 -9.79
N PHE A 377 36.10 21.63 -10.44
CA PHE A 377 35.48 20.38 -9.96
C PHE A 377 36.51 19.27 -9.84
N LEU A 378 37.24 18.95 -10.90
CA LEU A 378 38.27 17.92 -10.91
C LEU A 378 39.39 18.15 -9.91
N THR A 379 39.81 19.38 -9.70
CA THR A 379 40.82 19.75 -8.67
C THR A 379 40.36 19.30 -7.28
N LYS A 380 39.06 19.47 -6.97
CA LYS A 380 38.49 19.02 -5.68
C LYS A 380 38.43 17.48 -5.61
N MET A 381 38.02 16.81 -6.68
CA MET A 381 37.90 15.36 -6.71
C MET A 381 39.24 14.64 -6.55
N MET A 382 40.29 15.13 -7.22
CA MET A 382 41.62 14.55 -7.18
C MET A 382 42.37 14.76 -5.87
N LYS A 383 41.91 15.69 -4.99
CA LYS A 383 42.69 16.13 -3.80
C LYS A 383 43.05 14.99 -2.85
N ASN A 384 42.14 14.04 -2.67
CA ASN A 384 42.27 12.94 -1.70
C ASN A 384 42.54 11.60 -2.33
N LEU A 385 42.70 11.53 -3.66
CA LEU A 385 42.94 10.27 -4.35
C LEU A 385 44.45 9.92 -4.38
N ASP A 386 44.76 8.62 -4.35
CA ASP A 386 46.07 8.13 -4.60
C ASP A 386 46.47 8.46 -6.05
N ARG A 387 47.61 9.16 -6.21
CA ARG A 387 48.15 9.56 -7.52
C ARG A 387 48.51 8.39 -8.44
N GLN A 388 48.66 7.20 -7.87
CA GLN A 388 48.98 5.98 -8.63
C GLN A 388 47.71 5.23 -9.06
N SER A 389 46.53 5.59 -8.50
CA SER A 389 45.27 4.89 -8.82
C SER A 389 44.81 5.14 -10.26
N PRO A 390 44.07 4.20 -10.84
CA PRO A 390 43.40 4.41 -12.13
C PRO A 390 42.40 5.56 -12.11
N GLU A 391 41.70 5.75 -10.99
CA GLU A 391 40.71 6.81 -10.77
C GLU A 391 41.37 8.19 -10.85
N TYR A 392 42.49 8.37 -10.18
CA TYR A 392 43.25 9.65 -10.28
C TYR A 392 43.74 9.87 -11.72
N ALA A 393 44.25 8.83 -12.36
CA ALA A 393 44.80 8.92 -13.73
C ALA A 393 43.73 9.38 -14.73
N ILE A 394 42.50 8.82 -14.67
CA ILE A 394 41.43 9.19 -15.59
C ILE A 394 40.85 10.58 -15.27
N LEU A 395 40.71 10.97 -14.00
CA LEU A 395 40.29 12.34 -13.65
C LEU A 395 41.30 13.37 -14.12
N ARG A 396 42.63 13.06 -14.03
CA ARG A 396 43.69 13.91 -14.55
C ARG A 396 43.61 14.01 -16.08
N LEU A 397 43.34 12.92 -16.78
CA LEU A 397 43.13 12.97 -18.23
C LEU A 397 42.01 13.92 -18.62
N TYR A 398 40.89 13.91 -17.89
CA TYR A 398 39.80 14.85 -18.09
C TYR A 398 40.16 16.32 -17.70
N PHE A 399 41.18 16.51 -16.85
CA PHE A 399 41.63 17.81 -16.40
C PHE A 399 42.58 18.52 -17.38
N ASP A 400 43.61 17.79 -17.87
CA ASP A 400 44.69 18.38 -18.68
C ASP A 400 44.87 17.73 -20.06
N GLY A 401 44.18 16.63 -20.32
CA GLY A 401 44.28 15.91 -21.60
C GLY A 401 45.57 15.08 -21.77
N LEU A 402 46.32 14.87 -20.68
CA LEU A 402 47.62 14.21 -20.77
C LEU A 402 47.63 12.78 -20.19
N GLY A 403 48.44 11.92 -20.73
CA GLY A 403 48.72 10.58 -20.17
C GLY A 403 47.77 9.49 -20.63
N GLU A 404 47.12 9.63 -21.76
CA GLU A 404 46.14 8.71 -22.35
C GLU A 404 46.59 7.25 -22.34
N ALA A 405 47.79 6.95 -22.88
CA ALA A 405 48.32 5.60 -22.93
C ALA A 405 48.57 4.98 -21.55
N ASP A 406 49.00 5.79 -20.58
CA ASP A 406 49.18 5.32 -19.18
C ASP A 406 47.85 5.04 -18.51
N VAL A 407 46.87 5.88 -18.71
CA VAL A 407 45.48 5.68 -18.19
C VAL A 407 44.92 4.37 -18.71
N LEU A 408 44.95 4.14 -20.03
CA LEU A 408 44.44 2.91 -20.65
C LEU A 408 45.17 1.67 -20.17
N ARG A 409 46.53 1.75 -19.99
CA ARG A 409 47.34 0.67 -19.43
C ARG A 409 46.89 0.33 -18.00
N LYS A 410 46.69 1.35 -17.12
CA LYS A 410 46.22 1.17 -15.74
C LYS A 410 44.83 0.57 -15.70
N ILE A 411 43.90 1.04 -16.52
CA ILE A 411 42.52 0.48 -16.60
C ILE A 411 42.55 -1.00 -16.98
N ARG A 412 43.39 -1.40 -17.97
CA ARG A 412 43.47 -2.79 -18.41
C ARG A 412 44.06 -3.73 -17.37
N GLN A 413 44.80 -3.22 -16.39
CA GLN A 413 45.37 -3.99 -15.26
C GLN A 413 44.33 -4.22 -14.13
N ILE A 414 43.16 -3.58 -14.18
CA ILE A 414 42.12 -3.79 -13.19
C ILE A 414 41.51 -5.16 -13.32
N GLU A 415 41.57 -5.95 -12.26
CA GLU A 415 41.00 -7.32 -12.22
C GLU A 415 39.47 -7.33 -12.19
N ASN A 416 38.86 -6.40 -11.41
CA ASN A 416 37.41 -6.29 -11.30
C ASN A 416 36.82 -5.83 -12.63
N ALA A 417 36.05 -6.70 -13.29
CA ALA A 417 35.51 -6.47 -14.62
C ALA A 417 34.53 -5.26 -14.64
N ASN A 418 33.71 -5.06 -13.57
CA ASN A 418 32.77 -3.95 -13.52
C ASN A 418 33.51 -2.61 -13.38
N THR A 419 34.51 -2.51 -12.50
CA THR A 419 35.34 -1.31 -12.35
C THR A 419 36.09 -1.00 -13.65
N LYS A 420 36.67 -2.02 -14.28
CA LYS A 420 37.32 -1.90 -15.60
C LYS A 420 36.35 -1.35 -16.65
N GLY A 421 35.15 -1.94 -16.75
CA GLY A 421 34.13 -1.54 -17.72
C GLY A 421 33.66 -0.11 -17.54
N LYS A 422 33.44 0.32 -16.30
CA LYS A 422 33.11 1.74 -15.98
C LYS A 422 34.17 2.68 -16.52
N LEU A 423 35.44 2.45 -16.19
CA LEU A 423 36.53 3.35 -16.59
C LEU A 423 36.79 3.30 -18.09
N LEU A 424 36.65 2.15 -18.74
CA LEU A 424 36.70 2.03 -20.21
C LEU A 424 35.62 2.87 -20.89
N TYR A 425 34.40 2.91 -20.32
CA TYR A 425 33.33 3.76 -20.83
C TYR A 425 33.73 5.24 -20.84
N TYR A 426 34.25 5.75 -19.73
CA TYR A 426 34.67 7.15 -19.67
C TYR A 426 35.93 7.43 -20.48
N MET A 427 36.78 6.42 -20.70
CA MET A 427 37.85 6.55 -21.66
C MET A 427 37.33 6.69 -23.10
N ALA A 428 36.27 5.93 -23.45
CA ALA A 428 35.60 6.08 -24.75
C ALA A 428 34.92 7.45 -24.88
N VAL A 429 34.22 7.91 -23.84
CA VAL A 429 33.63 9.27 -23.82
C VAL A 429 34.71 10.37 -23.98
N PHE A 430 35.89 10.21 -23.36
CA PHE A 430 37.01 11.12 -23.56
C PHE A 430 37.45 11.17 -25.03
N TYR A 431 37.54 10.02 -25.69
CA TYR A 431 37.85 9.98 -27.16
C TYR A 431 36.78 10.69 -27.99
N GLU A 432 35.50 10.45 -27.77
CA GLU A 432 34.44 11.18 -28.48
C GLU A 432 34.54 12.71 -28.29
N LEU A 433 34.84 13.18 -27.05
CA LEU A 433 35.01 14.59 -26.74
C LEU A 433 36.19 15.24 -27.49
N ASN A 434 37.14 14.44 -27.96
CA ASN A 434 38.35 14.87 -28.63
C ASN A 434 38.41 14.41 -30.12
N GLY A 435 37.30 13.96 -30.71
CA GLY A 435 37.21 13.55 -32.13
C GLY A 435 37.80 12.20 -32.44
N GLY A 436 37.99 11.33 -31.45
CA GLY A 436 38.53 9.99 -31.61
C GLY A 436 37.45 8.90 -31.69
N ASP A 437 36.45 9.08 -32.56
CA ASP A 437 35.26 8.22 -32.63
C ASP A 437 35.54 6.74 -32.85
N GLU A 438 36.52 6.38 -33.68
CA GLU A 438 36.89 4.98 -33.91
C GLU A 438 37.55 4.33 -32.67
N ALA A 439 38.34 5.10 -31.93
CA ALA A 439 38.92 4.62 -30.68
C ALA A 439 37.83 4.45 -29.60
N ALA A 440 36.88 5.35 -29.52
CA ALA A 440 35.71 5.23 -28.65
C ALA A 440 34.88 3.98 -28.96
N LYS A 441 34.58 3.76 -30.25
CA LYS A 441 33.84 2.59 -30.73
C LYS A 441 34.53 1.28 -30.36
N THR A 442 35.84 1.21 -30.47
CA THR A 442 36.63 0.03 -30.09
C THR A 442 36.43 -0.29 -28.60
N LEU A 443 36.47 0.71 -27.71
CA LEU A 443 36.25 0.52 -26.30
C LEU A 443 34.79 0.15 -25.96
N TYR A 444 33.82 0.71 -26.64
CA TYR A 444 32.41 0.32 -26.47
C TYR A 444 32.18 -1.15 -26.88
N LEU A 445 32.83 -1.64 -27.94
CA LEU A 445 32.76 -3.04 -28.33
C LEU A 445 33.43 -3.94 -27.26
N GLU A 446 34.59 -3.52 -26.71
CA GLU A 446 35.25 -4.23 -25.61
C GLU A 446 34.30 -4.35 -24.40
N ILE A 447 33.60 -3.29 -24.02
CA ILE A 447 32.63 -3.30 -22.96
C ILE A 447 31.46 -4.27 -23.26
N GLN A 448 30.92 -4.25 -24.49
CA GLN A 448 29.82 -5.12 -24.89
C GLN A 448 30.17 -6.61 -24.91
N SER A 449 31.47 -6.94 -25.01
CA SER A 449 31.97 -8.33 -24.92
C SER A 449 32.08 -8.86 -23.48
N MET A 450 31.85 -8.03 -22.45
CA MET A 450 31.97 -8.43 -21.05
C MET A 450 30.81 -9.34 -20.63
N ASN A 451 31.15 -10.36 -19.82
CA ASN A 451 30.15 -11.26 -19.23
C ASN A 451 29.52 -10.64 -17.98
N SER A 452 28.19 -10.74 -17.88
CA SER A 452 27.41 -10.33 -16.68
C SER A 452 27.73 -8.93 -16.14
N PRO A 453 27.68 -7.88 -16.96
CA PRO A 453 28.01 -6.52 -16.52
C PRO A 453 26.97 -5.99 -15.53
N MET A 454 27.46 -5.49 -14.37
CA MET A 454 26.60 -4.91 -13.32
C MET A 454 26.93 -3.42 -13.11
N PHE A 455 26.90 -2.62 -14.19
CA PHE A 455 27.13 -1.17 -14.16
C PHE A 455 26.31 -0.49 -15.28
N PHE A 456 25.83 0.71 -15.02
CA PHE A 456 24.91 1.41 -15.93
C PHE A 456 25.58 1.86 -17.23
N GLU A 457 26.89 2.09 -17.22
CA GLU A 457 27.66 2.47 -18.40
C GLU A 457 27.65 1.40 -19.50
N TYR A 458 27.41 0.14 -19.16
CA TYR A 458 27.22 -0.92 -20.15
C TYR A 458 26.04 -0.61 -21.10
N ARG A 459 24.92 -0.15 -20.54
CA ARG A 459 23.74 0.27 -21.31
C ARG A 459 24.04 1.50 -22.16
N LEU A 460 24.79 2.45 -21.61
CA LEU A 460 25.21 3.65 -22.34
C LEU A 460 26.14 3.32 -23.51
N ALA A 461 27.08 2.43 -23.32
CA ALA A 461 27.98 1.94 -24.39
C ALA A 461 27.18 1.24 -25.52
N LYS A 462 26.20 0.39 -25.16
CA LYS A 462 25.32 -0.25 -26.14
C LYS A 462 24.56 0.78 -26.99
N GLN A 463 24.02 1.82 -26.37
CA GLN A 463 23.28 2.86 -27.08
C GLN A 463 24.19 3.78 -27.91
N ALA A 464 25.41 4.05 -27.46
CA ALA A 464 26.40 4.79 -28.25
C ALA A 464 26.76 4.04 -29.54
N LEU A 465 26.98 2.72 -29.47
CA LEU A 465 27.20 1.87 -30.64
C LEU A 465 25.99 1.86 -31.61
N ALA A 466 24.77 1.80 -31.08
CA ALA A 466 23.58 1.82 -31.91
C ALA A 466 23.45 3.15 -32.71
N LYS A 467 23.75 4.29 -32.06
CA LYS A 467 23.75 5.60 -32.71
C LYS A 467 24.82 5.72 -33.79
N SER A 468 26.05 5.20 -33.57
CA SER A 468 27.13 5.23 -34.56
C SER A 468 26.85 4.38 -35.80
N ASN A 469 26.11 3.28 -35.68
CA ASN A 469 25.73 2.43 -36.82
C ASN A 469 24.61 3.06 -37.69
N ILE A 470 23.76 3.93 -37.13
CA ILE A 470 22.72 4.66 -37.89
C ILE A 470 23.36 5.78 -38.72
N THR A 471 24.47 6.35 -38.28
CA THR A 471 25.16 7.44 -39.00
C THR A 471 25.93 6.92 -40.24
N LEU A 472 26.10 5.61 -40.39
CA LEU A 472 26.80 4.95 -41.50
C LEU A 472 25.87 4.36 -42.56
N MET A 473 24.54 4.48 -42.41
CA MET A 473 23.49 4.17 -43.40
C MET A 473 22.90 5.46 -43.98
#